data_85fde6d85088baf04177e62a1185ed89
#
_entry.id   85fde6d85088baf04177e62a1185ed89
#
_cell.length_a   1.000
_cell.length_b   1.000
_cell.length_c   1.000
_cell.angle_alpha   90.00
_cell.angle_beta   90.00
_cell.angle_gamma   90.00
#
_symmetry.space_group_name_H-M   'P 1'
#
loop_
_entity.id
_entity.type
_entity.pdbx_description
1 polymer ?
#
loop_
_entity_poly.entity_id
_entity_poly.type
_entity_poly.pdbx_seq_one_letter_code
_entity_poly.pdbx_strand_id
1 'polypeptide(L)'
;MNTAEIDKIVYDMTTSMGGIPAPLNYEGYPYSVCTSVNEQVCHGFPSEKVILKEGDIINVDCSTILNGYFSDSSRMFCIGEVSPEKKKLVQVTKECVELGLKEVKPWGFLGDMGQAVHDHAYANGYTVVREIGGHGVGLEFHEEPWVGYNSKRGTQMVLAPGMIFTIEPMVNMGGVEIFIDEENDWEVYTEDGMPSAQWRSWCSSLRMVMKYLAGKGSRMPYIFDVCV
;
A
#
# COMPACT_ATOMS: atom_id res chain seq x y z
N MET A 1 -20.80 1.32 8.53
CA MET A 1 -20.30 1.89 7.25
C MET A 1 -20.01 0.74 6.31
N ASN A 2 -20.40 0.84 5.05
CA ASN A 2 -19.97 -0.09 4.00
C ASN A 2 -18.79 0.50 3.22
N THR A 3 -18.13 -0.32 2.39
CA THR A 3 -16.91 0.14 1.68
C THR A 3 -17.24 1.08 0.52
N ALA A 4 -18.45 1.06 -0.06
CA ALA A 4 -18.88 2.04 -1.06
C ALA A 4 -19.02 3.47 -0.47
N GLU A 5 -19.34 3.60 0.83
CA GLU A 5 -19.31 4.91 1.49
C GLU A 5 -17.89 5.46 1.62
N ILE A 6 -16.87 4.58 1.77
CA ILE A 6 -15.45 4.98 1.76
C ILE A 6 -15.07 5.49 0.38
N ASP A 7 -15.46 4.79 -0.69
CA ASP A 7 -15.20 5.22 -2.07
C ASP A 7 -15.77 6.61 -2.34
N LYS A 8 -17.03 6.83 -1.93
CA LYS A 8 -17.66 8.15 -2.06
C LYS A 8 -16.89 9.24 -1.31
N ILE A 9 -16.47 8.98 -0.07
CA ILE A 9 -15.70 9.94 0.74
C ILE A 9 -14.38 10.28 0.03
N VAL A 10 -13.65 9.27 -0.44
CA VAL A 10 -12.36 9.46 -1.13
C VAL A 10 -12.57 10.25 -2.44
N TYR A 11 -13.58 9.90 -3.23
CA TYR A 11 -13.92 10.64 -4.45
C TYR A 11 -14.19 12.12 -4.17
N ASP A 12 -15.13 12.39 -3.24
CA ASP A 12 -15.55 13.75 -2.91
C ASP A 12 -14.37 14.58 -2.35
N MET A 13 -13.55 14.00 -1.47
CA MET A 13 -12.38 14.69 -0.91
C MET A 13 -11.33 14.98 -1.97
N THR A 14 -10.96 13.99 -2.77
CA THR A 14 -9.95 14.13 -3.83
C THR A 14 -10.35 15.21 -4.84
N THR A 15 -11.59 15.16 -5.33
CA THR A 15 -12.08 16.10 -6.33
C THR A 15 -12.26 17.52 -5.76
N SER A 16 -12.70 17.65 -4.51
CA SER A 16 -12.83 18.95 -3.84
C SER A 16 -11.49 19.67 -3.66
N MET A 17 -10.38 18.93 -3.59
CA MET A 17 -9.02 19.45 -3.52
C MET A 17 -8.37 19.67 -4.90
N GLY A 18 -9.11 19.46 -5.98
CA GLY A 18 -8.63 19.61 -7.36
C GLY A 18 -7.80 18.44 -7.89
N GLY A 19 -7.78 17.31 -7.15
CA GLY A 19 -7.17 16.07 -7.59
C GLY A 19 -8.14 15.20 -8.40
N ILE A 20 -7.60 14.16 -9.02
CA ILE A 20 -8.35 13.11 -9.72
C ILE A 20 -8.01 11.80 -9.05
N PRO A 21 -8.99 10.97 -8.62
CA PRO A 21 -8.69 9.62 -8.14
C PRO A 21 -8.00 8.81 -9.25
N ALA A 22 -6.76 8.38 -9.00
CA ALA A 22 -5.96 7.71 -10.01
C ALA A 22 -6.48 6.31 -10.39
N PRO A 23 -7.05 5.52 -9.47
CA PRO A 23 -7.57 4.20 -9.82
C PRO A 23 -8.79 4.26 -10.75
N LEU A 24 -9.60 5.34 -10.66
CA LEU A 24 -10.86 5.42 -11.40
C LEU A 24 -10.65 5.37 -12.91
N ASN A 25 -11.17 4.33 -13.53
CA ASN A 25 -11.02 3.98 -14.96
C ASN A 25 -9.60 3.58 -15.39
N TYR A 26 -8.66 3.39 -14.44
CA TYR A 26 -7.35 2.86 -14.76
C TYR A 26 -7.49 1.38 -15.15
N GLU A 27 -7.13 1.03 -16.38
CA GLU A 27 -7.26 -0.33 -16.95
C GLU A 27 -8.64 -0.99 -16.71
N GLY A 28 -9.68 -0.16 -16.60
CA GLY A 28 -11.05 -0.62 -16.39
C GLY A 28 -11.47 -0.74 -14.91
N TYR A 29 -10.61 -0.42 -13.94
CA TYR A 29 -10.98 -0.37 -12.53
C TYR A 29 -12.08 0.67 -12.28
N PRO A 30 -13.24 0.31 -11.69
CA PRO A 30 -14.43 1.17 -11.73
C PRO A 30 -14.57 2.13 -10.54
N TYR A 31 -13.66 2.12 -9.56
CA TYR A 31 -13.78 2.87 -8.30
C TYR A 31 -12.62 3.86 -8.08
N SER A 32 -12.81 4.75 -7.10
CA SER A 32 -11.85 5.82 -6.79
C SER A 32 -10.77 5.40 -5.79
N VAL A 33 -10.95 4.26 -5.15
CA VAL A 33 -10.11 3.74 -4.08
C VAL A 33 -10.18 2.22 -4.08
N CYS A 34 -9.14 1.53 -3.61
CA CYS A 34 -9.25 0.11 -3.29
C CYS A 34 -9.53 -0.07 -1.79
N THR A 35 -10.43 -0.99 -1.45
CA THR A 35 -10.79 -1.31 -0.06
C THR A 35 -10.69 -2.81 0.17
N SER A 36 -9.61 -3.27 0.78
CA SER A 36 -9.34 -4.69 0.97
C SER A 36 -9.54 -5.09 2.44
N VAL A 37 -10.47 -6.01 2.70
CA VAL A 37 -10.92 -6.39 4.05
C VAL A 37 -10.42 -7.78 4.39
N ASN A 38 -9.80 -7.95 5.56
CA ASN A 38 -9.32 -9.21 6.14
C ASN A 38 -8.44 -10.04 5.19
N GLU A 39 -8.99 -11.11 4.56
CA GLU A 39 -8.30 -12.00 3.64
C GLU A 39 -8.09 -11.43 2.23
N GLN A 40 -8.67 -10.27 1.92
CA GLN A 40 -8.35 -9.54 0.69
C GLN A 40 -6.97 -8.90 0.81
N VAL A 41 -6.08 -9.30 -0.08
CA VAL A 41 -4.68 -8.84 -0.12
C VAL A 41 -4.56 -7.41 -0.64
N CYS A 42 -5.18 -7.14 -1.79
CA CYS A 42 -5.21 -5.81 -2.43
C CYS A 42 -6.32 -5.72 -3.48
N HIS A 43 -6.49 -4.54 -4.06
CA HIS A 43 -7.41 -4.20 -5.14
C HIS A 43 -8.90 -4.49 -4.85
N GLY A 44 -9.29 -4.62 -3.59
CA GLY A 44 -10.67 -4.89 -3.20
C GLY A 44 -11.64 -3.84 -3.70
N PHE A 45 -12.77 -4.29 -4.29
CA PHE A 45 -13.81 -3.43 -4.82
C PHE A 45 -14.68 -2.83 -3.72
N PRO A 46 -14.81 -1.50 -3.63
CA PRO A 46 -15.83 -0.88 -2.80
C PRO A 46 -17.23 -1.37 -3.12
N SER A 47 -18.00 -1.77 -2.10
CA SER A 47 -19.32 -2.37 -2.28
C SER A 47 -20.29 -2.01 -1.16
N GLU A 48 -21.55 -1.78 -1.50
CA GLU A 48 -22.64 -1.63 -0.54
C GLU A 48 -22.89 -2.91 0.26
N LYS A 49 -22.49 -4.06 -0.27
CA LYS A 49 -22.66 -5.37 0.37
C LYS A 49 -21.60 -5.66 1.43
N VAL A 50 -20.43 -5.04 1.33
CA VAL A 50 -19.32 -5.22 2.28
C VAL A 50 -19.46 -4.21 3.41
N ILE A 51 -20.13 -4.64 4.49
CA ILE A 51 -20.37 -3.84 5.69
C ILE A 51 -19.28 -4.15 6.71
N LEU A 52 -18.49 -3.15 7.08
CA LEU A 52 -17.43 -3.28 8.08
C LEU A 52 -18.01 -3.61 9.46
N LYS A 53 -17.41 -4.58 10.13
CA LYS A 53 -17.83 -5.11 11.43
C LYS A 53 -16.68 -4.97 12.44
N GLU A 54 -17.04 -4.93 13.71
CA GLU A 54 -16.05 -5.04 14.78
C GLU A 54 -15.19 -6.31 14.61
N GLY A 55 -13.88 -6.16 14.72
CA GLY A 55 -12.91 -7.22 14.48
C GLY A 55 -12.33 -7.27 13.06
N ASP A 56 -12.84 -6.47 12.13
CA ASP A 56 -12.26 -6.37 10.79
C ASP A 56 -10.99 -5.51 10.79
N ILE A 57 -10.08 -5.85 9.89
CA ILE A 57 -9.02 -4.96 9.43
C ILE A 57 -9.28 -4.61 7.96
N ILE A 58 -9.03 -3.38 7.58
CA ILE A 58 -9.22 -2.91 6.21
C ILE A 58 -8.02 -2.10 5.74
N ASN A 59 -7.55 -2.39 4.54
CA ASN A 59 -6.68 -1.50 3.79
C ASN A 59 -7.52 -0.50 3.00
N VAL A 60 -7.20 0.78 3.10
CA VAL A 60 -7.74 1.83 2.24
C VAL A 60 -6.58 2.39 1.44
N ASP A 61 -6.62 2.17 0.13
CA ASP A 61 -5.55 2.48 -0.80
C ASP A 61 -5.97 3.61 -1.74
N CYS A 62 -5.41 4.80 -1.45
CA CYS A 62 -5.76 6.04 -2.13
C CYS A 62 -4.61 6.51 -3.00
N SER A 63 -4.88 6.64 -4.29
CA SER A 63 -3.96 7.21 -5.26
C SER A 63 -4.60 8.40 -5.96
N THR A 64 -3.82 9.46 -6.18
CA THR A 64 -4.35 10.73 -6.68
C THR A 64 -3.45 11.30 -7.76
N ILE A 65 -4.06 11.84 -8.80
CA ILE A 65 -3.39 12.67 -9.80
C ILE A 65 -3.61 14.14 -9.43
N LEU A 66 -2.52 14.87 -9.26
CA LEU A 66 -2.56 16.32 -9.03
C LEU A 66 -1.52 17.02 -9.92
N ASN A 67 -1.98 17.98 -10.71
CA ASN A 67 -1.12 18.71 -11.66
C ASN A 67 -0.33 17.81 -12.64
N GLY A 68 -0.88 16.65 -12.99
CA GLY A 68 -0.25 15.67 -13.89
C GLY A 68 0.74 14.73 -13.21
N TYR A 69 0.85 14.75 -11.88
CA TYR A 69 1.70 13.84 -11.12
C TYR A 69 0.86 12.89 -10.28
N PHE A 70 1.29 11.63 -10.20
CA PHE A 70 0.67 10.60 -9.39
C PHE A 70 1.27 10.56 -7.98
N SER A 71 0.42 10.40 -6.99
CA SER A 71 0.78 10.02 -5.62
C SER A 71 0.03 8.75 -5.26
N ASP A 72 0.67 7.89 -4.46
CA ASP A 72 0.16 6.57 -4.17
C ASP A 72 0.46 6.18 -2.72
N SER A 73 -0.58 5.87 -1.93
CA SER A 73 -0.40 5.52 -0.52
C SER A 73 -1.58 4.76 0.05
N SER A 74 -1.30 3.82 0.94
CA SER A 74 -2.35 3.07 1.65
C SER A 74 -2.13 3.01 3.15
N ARG A 75 -3.21 2.77 3.88
CA ARG A 75 -3.22 2.61 5.34
C ARG A 75 -4.16 1.49 5.75
N MET A 76 -3.76 0.80 6.83
CA MET A 76 -4.64 -0.15 7.51
C MET A 76 -5.43 0.53 8.62
N PHE A 77 -6.68 0.13 8.75
CA PHE A 77 -7.55 0.53 9.85
C PHE A 77 -8.08 -0.71 10.57
N CYS A 78 -8.13 -0.64 11.89
CA CYS A 78 -8.76 -1.63 12.75
C CYS A 78 -10.17 -1.15 13.10
N ILE A 79 -11.16 -1.98 12.86
CA ILE A 79 -12.58 -1.64 13.11
C ILE A 79 -13.00 -2.14 14.48
N GLY A 80 -13.20 -1.23 15.42
CA GLY A 80 -13.54 -1.55 16.81
C GLY A 80 -12.45 -2.40 17.49
N GLU A 81 -12.87 -3.37 18.31
CA GLU A 81 -11.94 -4.30 18.98
C GLU A 81 -11.52 -5.42 18.04
N VAL A 82 -10.25 -5.38 17.64
CA VAL A 82 -9.62 -6.35 16.75
C VAL A 82 -8.74 -7.32 17.56
N SER A 83 -8.66 -8.57 17.13
CA SER A 83 -7.86 -9.57 17.82
C SER A 83 -6.36 -9.17 17.91
N PRO A 84 -5.64 -9.61 18.96
CA PRO A 84 -4.21 -9.32 19.11
C PRO A 84 -3.38 -9.75 17.90
N GLU A 85 -3.74 -10.86 17.24
CA GLU A 85 -3.05 -11.40 16.08
C GLU A 85 -3.18 -10.48 14.88
N LYS A 86 -4.39 -9.99 14.59
CA LYS A 86 -4.63 -9.01 13.52
C LYS A 86 -3.97 -7.67 13.83
N LYS A 87 -4.04 -7.18 15.07
CA LYS A 87 -3.31 -5.97 15.50
C LYS A 87 -1.81 -6.11 15.27
N LYS A 88 -1.23 -7.27 15.61
CA LYS A 88 0.18 -7.56 15.38
C LYS A 88 0.51 -7.59 13.89
N LEU A 89 -0.33 -8.22 13.05
CA LEU A 89 -0.15 -8.24 11.59
C LEU A 89 -0.07 -6.81 11.04
N VAL A 90 -1.04 -5.96 11.36
CA VAL A 90 -1.09 -4.54 10.91
C VAL A 90 0.17 -3.79 11.37
N GLN A 91 0.60 -3.98 12.63
CA GLN A 91 1.79 -3.32 13.17
C GLN A 91 3.06 -3.77 12.45
N VAL A 92 3.26 -5.09 12.27
CA VAL A 92 4.44 -5.64 11.59
C VAL A 92 4.48 -5.19 10.13
N THR A 93 3.35 -5.14 9.45
CA THR A 93 3.28 -4.64 8.07
C THR A 93 3.71 -3.18 7.98
N LYS A 94 3.28 -2.34 8.91
CA LYS A 94 3.76 -0.95 9.00
C LYS A 94 5.26 -0.87 9.24
N GLU A 95 5.77 -1.68 10.17
CA GLU A 95 7.21 -1.76 10.48
C GLU A 95 8.03 -2.22 9.28
N CYS A 96 7.51 -3.15 8.46
CA CYS A 96 8.14 -3.55 7.19
C CYS A 96 8.40 -2.35 6.29
N VAL A 97 7.41 -1.48 6.10
CA VAL A 97 7.59 -0.25 5.30
C VAL A 97 8.62 0.69 5.93
N GLU A 98 8.55 0.90 7.25
CA GLU A 98 9.49 1.78 7.96
C GLU A 98 10.94 1.27 7.88
N LEU A 99 11.14 -0.05 7.94
CA LEU A 99 12.46 -0.68 7.77
C LEU A 99 12.94 -0.62 6.33
N GLY A 100 12.05 -0.89 5.37
CA GLY A 100 12.35 -0.72 3.95
C GLY A 100 12.82 0.69 3.62
N LEU A 101 12.09 1.71 4.11
CA LEU A 101 12.44 3.13 3.92
C LEU A 101 13.85 3.47 4.47
N LYS A 102 14.29 2.86 5.57
CA LYS A 102 15.62 3.10 6.14
C LYS A 102 16.76 2.57 5.26
N GLU A 103 16.49 1.56 4.44
CA GLU A 103 17.47 0.98 3.52
C GLU A 103 17.57 1.74 2.19
N VAL A 104 16.61 2.60 1.87
CA VAL A 104 16.64 3.41 0.64
C VAL A 104 17.72 4.48 0.75
N LYS A 105 18.79 4.30 -0.02
CA LYS A 105 19.96 5.21 -0.05
C LYS A 105 20.41 5.42 -1.49
N PRO A 106 20.82 6.64 -1.87
CA PRO A 106 21.46 6.85 -3.16
C PRO A 106 22.62 5.88 -3.37
N TRP A 107 22.64 5.22 -4.53
CA TRP A 107 23.63 4.22 -4.94
C TRP A 107 23.59 2.91 -4.13
N GLY A 108 22.60 2.71 -3.23
CA GLY A 108 22.29 1.42 -2.63
C GLY A 108 21.54 0.52 -3.64
N PHE A 109 21.23 -0.70 -3.21
CA PHE A 109 20.50 -1.65 -4.04
C PHE A 109 19.04 -1.75 -3.61
N LEU A 110 18.15 -1.86 -4.58
CA LEU A 110 16.73 -2.10 -4.30
C LEU A 110 16.51 -3.37 -3.46
N GLY A 111 17.34 -4.39 -3.69
CA GLY A 111 17.34 -5.64 -2.93
C GLY A 111 17.65 -5.48 -1.44
N ASP A 112 18.35 -4.42 -1.02
CA ASP A 112 18.61 -4.16 0.40
C ASP A 112 17.30 -3.86 1.14
N MET A 113 16.44 -3.07 0.51
CA MET A 113 15.11 -2.73 1.00
C MET A 113 14.19 -3.98 1.02
N GLY A 114 14.12 -4.70 -0.09
CA GLY A 114 13.29 -5.91 -0.18
C GLY A 114 13.68 -6.98 0.85
N GLN A 115 14.97 -7.20 1.08
CA GLN A 115 15.46 -8.12 2.11
C GLN A 115 15.09 -7.67 3.53
N ALA A 116 15.16 -6.36 3.83
CA ALA A 116 14.78 -5.87 5.16
C ALA A 116 13.30 -6.09 5.47
N VAL A 117 12.43 -5.86 4.48
CA VAL A 117 10.99 -6.16 4.56
C VAL A 117 10.75 -7.65 4.80
N HIS A 118 11.35 -8.50 3.96
CA HIS A 118 11.24 -9.95 4.05
C HIS A 118 11.65 -10.46 5.44
N ASP A 119 12.86 -10.12 5.88
CA ASP A 119 13.42 -10.63 7.14
C ASP A 119 12.55 -10.25 8.33
N HIS A 120 12.01 -9.03 8.35
CA HIS A 120 11.15 -8.58 9.43
C HIS A 120 9.81 -9.32 9.47
N ALA A 121 9.16 -9.49 8.32
CA ALA A 121 7.90 -10.25 8.24
C ALA A 121 8.10 -11.71 8.71
N TYR A 122 9.10 -12.38 8.15
CA TYR A 122 9.39 -13.78 8.48
C TYR A 122 9.83 -13.97 9.94
N ALA A 123 10.61 -13.07 10.51
CA ALA A 123 10.99 -13.09 11.92
C ALA A 123 9.77 -12.99 12.86
N ASN A 124 8.68 -12.41 12.39
CA ASN A 124 7.41 -12.32 13.11
C ASN A 124 6.43 -13.46 12.82
N GLY A 125 6.80 -14.42 11.97
CA GLY A 125 6.00 -15.60 11.61
C GLY A 125 5.00 -15.35 10.48
N TYR A 126 5.20 -14.29 9.68
CA TYR A 126 4.36 -13.93 8.54
C TYR A 126 5.07 -14.20 7.21
N THR A 127 4.32 -14.20 6.12
CA THR A 127 4.84 -14.31 4.76
C THR A 127 4.61 -13.01 3.99
N VAL A 128 5.35 -12.80 2.90
CA VAL A 128 5.22 -11.61 2.04
C VAL A 128 4.90 -12.08 0.64
N VAL A 129 3.86 -11.50 0.04
CA VAL A 129 3.42 -11.77 -1.34
C VAL A 129 4.56 -11.52 -2.32
N ARG A 130 4.68 -12.36 -3.36
CA ARG A 130 5.78 -12.34 -4.33
C ARG A 130 5.38 -11.82 -5.69
N GLU A 131 4.14 -12.08 -6.09
CA GLU A 131 3.60 -11.84 -7.42
C GLU A 131 3.20 -10.38 -7.63
N ILE A 132 2.91 -9.68 -6.53
CA ILE A 132 2.50 -8.28 -6.51
C ILE A 132 3.48 -7.51 -5.61
N GLY A 133 3.86 -6.33 -6.04
CA GLY A 133 4.84 -5.51 -5.32
C GLY A 133 4.70 -4.03 -5.61
N GLY A 134 5.67 -3.25 -5.17
CA GLY A 134 5.73 -1.83 -5.46
C GLY A 134 6.25 -1.53 -6.86
N HIS A 135 6.23 -0.27 -7.21
CA HIS A 135 6.54 0.21 -8.54
C HIS A 135 7.05 1.65 -8.54
N GLY A 136 7.70 2.07 -9.61
CA GLY A 136 7.94 3.48 -9.86
C GLY A 136 6.62 4.23 -9.98
N VAL A 137 6.58 5.49 -9.56
CA VAL A 137 5.38 6.34 -9.60
C VAL A 137 5.78 7.79 -9.81
N GLY A 138 5.03 8.52 -10.61
CA GLY A 138 5.33 9.94 -10.84
C GLY A 138 4.58 10.54 -12.02
N LEU A 139 5.06 10.32 -13.22
CA LEU A 139 4.40 10.77 -14.46
C LEU A 139 3.36 9.77 -14.94
N GLU A 140 3.62 8.49 -14.69
CA GLU A 140 2.66 7.42 -14.89
C GLU A 140 2.24 6.84 -13.53
N PHE A 141 1.13 6.11 -13.50
CA PHE A 141 0.67 5.46 -12.28
C PHE A 141 1.61 4.33 -11.88
N HIS A 142 1.98 3.50 -12.84
CA HIS A 142 2.96 2.42 -12.66
C HIS A 142 4.11 2.60 -13.65
N GLU A 143 5.31 2.79 -13.10
CA GLU A 143 6.56 2.95 -13.83
C GLU A 143 7.61 1.94 -13.32
N GLU A 144 8.70 1.79 -14.03
CA GLU A 144 9.90 1.14 -13.49
C GLU A 144 10.50 1.98 -12.32
N PRO A 145 11.09 1.33 -11.31
CA PRO A 145 11.35 -0.10 -11.23
C PRO A 145 10.21 -0.91 -10.62
N TRP A 146 10.15 -2.21 -10.94
CA TRP A 146 9.44 -3.18 -10.13
C TRP A 146 10.10 -3.33 -8.75
N VAL A 147 9.31 -3.34 -7.69
CA VAL A 147 9.77 -3.36 -6.29
C VAL A 147 9.30 -4.62 -5.57
N GLY A 148 10.13 -5.67 -5.62
CA GLY A 148 9.83 -6.95 -4.99
C GLY A 148 10.45 -7.08 -3.59
N TYR A 149 9.84 -7.93 -2.76
CA TYR A 149 10.25 -8.14 -1.36
C TYR A 149 10.87 -9.53 -1.12
N ASN A 150 11.13 -10.29 -2.17
CA ASN A 150 11.84 -11.58 -2.11
C ASN A 150 13.21 -11.45 -2.79
N SER A 151 14.02 -10.53 -2.33
CA SER A 151 15.31 -10.18 -2.91
C SER A 151 16.44 -10.34 -1.89
N LYS A 152 17.68 -10.35 -2.38
CA LYS A 152 18.88 -10.44 -1.54
C LYS A 152 19.59 -9.10 -1.48
N ARG A 153 20.24 -8.80 -0.35
CA ARG A 153 21.09 -7.61 -0.20
C ARG A 153 22.18 -7.56 -1.29
N GLY A 154 22.46 -6.37 -1.77
CA GLY A 154 23.45 -6.14 -2.82
C GLY A 154 23.00 -6.60 -4.21
N THR A 155 21.70 -6.83 -4.42
CA THR A 155 21.13 -7.25 -5.70
C THR A 155 20.02 -6.32 -6.17
N GLN A 156 19.44 -6.60 -7.32
CA GLN A 156 18.43 -5.78 -8.00
C GLN A 156 19.00 -4.44 -8.49
N MET A 157 18.12 -3.52 -8.86
CA MET A 157 18.49 -2.23 -9.41
C MET A 157 19.28 -1.37 -8.40
N VAL A 158 20.28 -0.63 -8.89
CA VAL A 158 20.96 0.41 -8.12
C VAL A 158 20.07 1.66 -8.08
N LEU A 159 19.86 2.19 -6.90
CA LEU A 159 19.00 3.34 -6.66
C LEU A 159 19.74 4.64 -7.05
N ALA A 160 19.46 5.16 -8.23
CA ALA A 160 19.98 6.46 -8.65
C ALA A 160 19.26 7.59 -7.89
N PRO A 161 19.97 8.69 -7.55
CA PRO A 161 19.34 9.86 -6.94
C PRO A 161 18.20 10.40 -7.80
N GLY A 162 17.04 10.62 -7.17
CA GLY A 162 15.84 11.15 -7.84
C GLY A 162 14.83 10.09 -8.29
N MET A 163 15.15 8.81 -8.18
CA MET A 163 14.14 7.76 -8.41
C MET A 163 13.04 7.85 -7.36
N ILE A 164 11.80 7.71 -7.80
CA ILE A 164 10.60 7.70 -6.97
C ILE A 164 9.89 6.37 -7.18
N PHE A 165 9.55 5.70 -6.09
CA PHE A 165 8.85 4.41 -6.13
C PHE A 165 8.08 4.15 -4.84
N THR A 166 7.17 3.19 -4.87
CA THR A 166 6.37 2.75 -3.73
C THR A 166 7.08 1.63 -2.95
N ILE A 167 6.86 1.61 -1.64
CA ILE A 167 7.16 0.47 -0.76
C ILE A 167 5.83 0.07 -0.14
N GLU A 168 5.34 -1.10 -0.49
CA GLU A 168 3.97 -1.53 -0.23
C GLU A 168 3.83 -3.05 0.01
N PRO A 169 4.60 -3.62 0.91
CA PRO A 169 4.53 -5.05 1.13
C PRO A 169 3.12 -5.49 1.54
N MET A 170 2.63 -6.52 0.88
CA MET A 170 1.46 -7.28 1.32
C MET A 170 1.95 -8.43 2.19
N VAL A 171 1.57 -8.40 3.46
CA VAL A 171 2.02 -9.34 4.49
C VAL A 171 0.85 -10.23 4.88
N ASN A 172 0.99 -11.54 4.67
CA ASN A 172 -0.05 -12.52 4.97
C ASN A 172 0.20 -13.17 6.34
N MET A 173 -0.87 -13.38 7.09
CA MET A 173 -0.82 -14.07 8.39
C MET A 173 -0.51 -15.56 8.22
N GLY A 174 -0.86 -16.13 7.08
CA GLY A 174 -0.69 -17.53 6.73
C GLY A 174 0.33 -17.78 5.62
N GLY A 175 -0.08 -18.55 4.62
CA GLY A 175 0.72 -18.90 3.43
C GLY A 175 1.03 -17.71 2.54
N VAL A 176 1.95 -17.92 1.60
CA VAL A 176 2.35 -16.89 0.61
C VAL A 176 1.44 -16.87 -0.61
N GLU A 177 0.73 -17.96 -0.85
CA GLU A 177 -0.06 -18.17 -2.05
C GLU A 177 -1.30 -17.27 -2.07
N ILE A 178 -1.59 -16.72 -3.24
CA ILE A 178 -2.70 -15.82 -3.51
C ILE A 178 -3.43 -16.23 -4.78
N PHE A 179 -4.66 -15.77 -4.95
CA PHE A 179 -5.39 -15.89 -6.21
C PHE A 179 -6.09 -14.57 -6.54
N ILE A 180 -6.33 -14.38 -7.84
CA ILE A 180 -7.11 -13.24 -8.36
C ILE A 180 -8.52 -13.76 -8.63
N ASP A 181 -9.54 -12.99 -8.25
CA ASP A 181 -10.93 -13.31 -8.51
C ASP A 181 -11.20 -13.31 -10.03
N GLU A 182 -11.56 -14.47 -10.57
CA GLU A 182 -11.83 -14.66 -12.01
C GLU A 182 -13.10 -13.94 -12.50
N GLU A 183 -13.97 -13.47 -11.58
CA GLU A 183 -15.18 -12.73 -11.98
C GLU A 183 -14.89 -11.27 -12.34
N ASN A 184 -13.82 -10.68 -11.79
CA ASN A 184 -13.52 -9.28 -11.98
C ASN A 184 -12.07 -8.98 -12.41
N ASP A 185 -11.17 -9.97 -12.38
CA ASP A 185 -9.75 -9.89 -12.75
C ASP A 185 -8.93 -8.84 -11.93
N TRP A 186 -9.45 -8.44 -10.75
CA TRP A 186 -8.83 -7.40 -9.91
C TRP A 186 -8.59 -7.82 -8.47
N GLU A 187 -9.64 -8.25 -7.78
CA GLU A 187 -9.57 -8.54 -6.36
C GLU A 187 -8.64 -9.71 -6.06
N VAL A 188 -7.70 -9.49 -5.15
CA VAL A 188 -6.69 -10.48 -4.78
C VAL A 188 -6.97 -10.99 -3.38
N TYR A 189 -6.93 -12.30 -3.19
CA TYR A 189 -7.21 -12.99 -1.94
C TYR A 189 -6.08 -13.93 -1.55
N THR A 190 -5.95 -14.21 -0.24
CA THR A 190 -5.10 -15.29 0.25
C THR A 190 -5.76 -16.66 -0.04
N GLU A 191 -4.97 -17.63 -0.51
CA GLU A 191 -5.47 -19.00 -0.79
C GLU A 191 -5.99 -19.72 0.45
N ASP A 192 -5.43 -19.43 1.62
CA ASP A 192 -5.77 -20.08 2.87
C ASP A 192 -6.87 -19.35 3.67
N GLY A 193 -7.38 -18.22 3.17
CA GLY A 193 -8.40 -17.41 3.83
C GLY A 193 -7.92 -16.70 5.10
N MET A 194 -6.61 -16.70 5.36
CA MET A 194 -6.05 -15.99 6.51
C MET A 194 -5.90 -14.50 6.21
N PRO A 195 -5.98 -13.62 7.23
CA PRO A 195 -5.85 -12.17 7.03
C PRO A 195 -4.55 -11.76 6.36
N SER A 196 -4.65 -10.75 5.51
CA SER A 196 -3.53 -10.01 4.92
C SER A 196 -3.57 -8.55 5.34
N ALA A 197 -2.43 -7.89 5.33
CA ALA A 197 -2.32 -6.44 5.56
C ALA A 197 -1.34 -5.82 4.56
N GLN A 198 -1.68 -4.64 4.07
CA GLN A 198 -0.84 -3.85 3.21
C GLN A 198 -0.68 -2.44 3.80
N TRP A 199 0.54 -1.93 3.77
CA TRP A 199 0.81 -0.54 4.08
C TRP A 199 1.68 0.03 2.99
N ARG A 200 1.24 1.11 2.32
CA ARG A 200 1.98 1.69 1.21
C ARG A 200 2.51 3.08 1.56
N SER A 201 3.76 3.30 1.22
CA SER A 201 4.37 4.62 1.24
C SER A 201 5.27 4.78 0.02
N TRP A 202 5.26 5.94 -0.61
CA TRP A 202 6.21 6.26 -1.64
C TRP A 202 7.43 6.97 -1.07
N CYS A 203 8.57 6.82 -1.73
CA CYS A 203 9.84 7.41 -1.32
C CYS A 203 10.65 7.90 -2.52
N SER A 204 11.60 8.78 -2.24
CA SER A 204 12.57 9.22 -3.24
C SER A 204 13.99 8.98 -2.74
N SER A 205 14.85 8.48 -3.60
CA SER A 205 16.28 8.22 -3.34
C SER A 205 17.16 9.48 -3.38
N LEU A 206 16.63 10.66 -3.06
CA LEU A 206 17.40 11.91 -3.04
C LEU A 206 18.44 11.93 -1.91
N ARG A 207 19.61 12.50 -2.23
CA ARG A 207 20.68 12.78 -1.27
C ARG A 207 20.29 13.99 -0.40
N MET A 208 19.46 13.83 0.55
CA MET A 208 19.26 14.62 1.76
C MET A 208 17.94 14.23 2.38
N VAL A 209 18.10 13.68 3.59
CA VAL A 209 17.03 13.58 4.57
C VAL A 209 15.73 13.08 3.98
N MET A 210 15.34 11.88 4.38
CA MET A 210 13.92 11.55 4.42
C MET A 210 13.19 12.65 5.20
N LYS A 211 13.01 13.79 4.58
CA LYS A 211 11.87 14.62 4.87
C LYS A 211 10.76 13.90 4.14
N TYR A 212 9.86 13.28 4.89
CA TYR A 212 8.50 13.15 4.44
C TYR A 212 8.25 14.36 3.55
N LEU A 213 7.89 14.18 2.29
CA LEU A 213 7.46 15.30 1.45
C LEU A 213 6.11 15.87 1.91
N ALA A 214 5.70 15.49 3.11
CA ALA A 214 4.88 16.26 4.01
C ALA A 214 5.72 17.41 4.57
N GLY A 215 5.95 18.43 3.77
CA GLY A 215 6.72 19.58 4.19
C GLY A 215 6.09 20.23 5.41
N LYS A 216 6.88 20.47 6.46
CA LYS A 216 6.57 21.52 7.42
C LYS A 216 6.51 22.82 6.63
N GLY A 217 5.32 23.30 6.31
CA GLY A 217 5.15 24.62 5.69
C GLY A 217 3.93 24.84 4.80
N SER A 218 3.30 23.81 4.24
CA SER A 218 2.01 23.96 3.60
C SER A 218 0.96 23.16 4.37
N ARG A 219 -0.03 23.83 4.91
CA ARG A 219 -1.23 23.22 5.47
C ARG A 219 -2.06 22.65 4.30
N MET A 220 -1.64 21.53 3.73
CA MET A 220 -2.58 20.61 3.07
C MET A 220 -3.10 19.70 4.17
N PRO A 221 -4.40 19.67 4.45
CA PRO A 221 -4.96 18.64 5.30
C PRO A 221 -4.73 17.31 4.58
N TYR A 222 -3.96 16.43 5.17
CA TYR A 222 -3.78 15.08 4.66
C TYR A 222 -5.13 14.36 4.72
N ILE A 223 -5.49 13.66 3.65
CA ILE A 223 -6.69 12.80 3.64
C ILE A 223 -6.68 11.82 4.82
N PHE A 224 -5.51 11.48 5.34
CA PHE A 224 -5.32 10.55 6.45
C PHE A 224 -5.25 11.18 7.86
N ASP A 225 -5.16 12.52 8.01
CA ASP A 225 -5.21 13.18 9.31
C ASP A 225 -6.65 13.43 9.83
N VAL A 226 -7.66 13.04 9.06
CA VAL A 226 -9.07 13.29 9.39
C VAL A 226 -9.77 12.05 9.99
N CYS A 227 -9.08 10.91 10.07
CA CYS A 227 -9.62 9.69 10.67
C CYS A 227 -8.81 9.31 11.93
N VAL A 228 -8.98 10.07 13.02
CA VAL A 228 -8.67 9.66 14.40
C VAL A 228 -9.94 9.77 15.22
#